data_ca0a906cd2927b24b0e918447e093026
#
_entry.id   ca0a906cd2927b24b0e918447e093026
#
_cell.length_a   1.000
_cell.length_b   1.000
_cell.length_c   1.000
_cell.angle_alpha   90.00
_cell.angle_beta   90.00
_cell.angle_gamma   90.00
#
_symmetry.space_group_name_H-M   'P 1'
#
loop_
_entity.id
_entity.type
_entity.pdbx_description
1 polymer ?
#
loop_
_entity_poly.entity_id
_entity_poly.type
_entity_poly.pdbx_seq_one_letter_code
_entity_poly.pdbx_strand_id
1 'polypeptide(L)'
;ITQEVEANNIDYFISVHSNANTEGSTANFPLMLYRGPDNYAGANAVDGADYVEGSYEKAKFCNEEKLKIMKAGIDVASSTNLNIRGDWNFYGSHSSRTHANGKTYQGYLGVLKHGASGFLSEGYFHTYQPARHRALNYEYCHMEGLDYYRGIVNYYGADKETVGYIVGTVKDQYNKMSNKLFTYTPKSNDQWVPCNGAEVILKKGGVEVARYNVDNNYNGLFIFQNLEPGDDYSLEASCDGFHPLADQYKVPFSV
;
A
#
# COMPACT_ATOMS: atom_id res chain seq x y z
N ILE A 1 24.21 -2.48 2.63
CA ILE A 1 22.95 -2.51 3.44
C ILE A 1 23.04 -3.59 4.53
N THR A 2 23.08 -4.90 4.21
CA THR A 2 23.00 -5.96 5.23
C THR A 2 24.15 -5.92 6.26
N GLN A 3 25.35 -5.52 5.88
CA GLN A 3 26.48 -5.32 6.81
C GLN A 3 26.25 -4.13 7.74
N GLU A 4 25.67 -3.06 7.25
CA GLU A 4 25.32 -1.86 8.03
C GLU A 4 24.21 -2.18 9.03
N VAL A 5 23.20 -2.96 8.60
CA VAL A 5 22.11 -3.42 9.49
C VAL A 5 22.68 -4.25 10.64
N GLU A 6 23.61 -5.18 10.36
CA GLU A 6 24.30 -5.99 11.37
C GLU A 6 25.14 -5.16 12.35
N ALA A 7 25.78 -4.07 11.85
CA ALA A 7 26.67 -3.25 12.64
C ALA A 7 25.95 -2.25 13.57
N ASN A 8 24.69 -1.91 13.30
CA ASN A 8 23.99 -0.82 13.95
C ASN A 8 22.81 -1.24 14.85
N ASN A 9 22.65 -2.53 15.15
CA ASN A 9 21.58 -3.06 16.01
C ASN A 9 20.18 -2.50 15.63
N ILE A 10 19.80 -2.67 14.39
CA ILE A 10 18.52 -2.17 13.87
C ILE A 10 17.37 -3.02 14.43
N ASP A 11 16.39 -2.36 15.05
CA ASP A 11 15.20 -3.02 15.63
C ASP A 11 14.09 -3.27 14.62
N TYR A 12 14.06 -2.48 13.55
CA TYR A 12 12.99 -2.58 12.54
C TYR A 12 13.57 -2.31 11.14
N PHE A 13 13.41 -3.28 10.25
CA PHE A 13 13.88 -3.19 8.87
C PHE A 13 12.72 -3.34 7.89
N ILE A 14 12.61 -2.41 6.94
CA ILE A 14 11.68 -2.51 5.82
C ILE A 14 12.45 -2.27 4.52
N SER A 15 12.30 -3.18 3.56
CA SER A 15 12.73 -2.99 2.18
C SER A 15 11.51 -2.74 1.32
N VAL A 16 11.37 -1.52 0.79
CA VAL A 16 10.16 -1.10 0.04
C VAL A 16 10.35 -1.37 -1.44
N HIS A 17 9.43 -2.17 -2.00
CA HIS A 17 9.40 -2.58 -3.40
C HIS A 17 7.99 -2.51 -3.99
N SER A 18 7.90 -2.66 -5.30
CA SER A 18 6.67 -2.98 -6.04
C SER A 18 6.83 -4.30 -6.76
N ASN A 19 5.78 -5.08 -6.82
CA ASN A 19 5.74 -6.43 -7.39
C ASN A 19 5.49 -6.41 -8.91
N ALA A 20 5.76 -7.54 -9.53
CA ALA A 20 5.47 -7.80 -10.93
C ALA A 20 4.74 -9.14 -11.12
N ASN A 21 3.94 -9.21 -12.16
CA ASN A 21 3.35 -10.45 -12.67
C ASN A 21 3.47 -10.47 -14.19
N THR A 22 2.98 -11.50 -14.83
CA THR A 22 2.95 -11.59 -16.30
C THR A 22 2.19 -10.43 -16.92
N GLU A 23 2.55 -10.05 -18.14
CA GLU A 23 1.84 -9.03 -18.90
C GLU A 23 0.35 -9.38 -19.03
N GLY A 24 -0.52 -8.40 -18.87
CA GLY A 24 -1.97 -8.58 -18.89
C GLY A 24 -2.57 -9.13 -17.60
N SER A 25 -1.77 -9.40 -16.57
CA SER A 25 -2.27 -9.81 -15.26
C SER A 25 -3.02 -8.68 -14.57
N THR A 26 -4.10 -9.04 -13.87
CA THR A 26 -4.86 -8.14 -12.98
C THR A 26 -4.48 -8.32 -11.51
N ALA A 27 -3.40 -9.04 -11.22
CA ALA A 27 -2.90 -9.20 -9.87
C ALA A 27 -2.47 -7.84 -9.30
N ASN A 28 -3.04 -7.48 -8.16
CA ASN A 28 -2.68 -6.29 -7.40
C ASN A 28 -3.10 -6.47 -5.94
N PHE A 29 -2.16 -6.64 -5.06
CA PHE A 29 -2.36 -6.77 -3.61
C PHE A 29 -1.03 -6.51 -2.88
N PRO A 30 -1.03 -6.04 -1.64
CA PRO A 30 0.20 -5.90 -0.88
C PRO A 30 0.69 -7.30 -0.46
N LEU A 31 1.96 -7.58 -0.73
CA LEU A 31 2.64 -8.80 -0.31
C LEU A 31 3.82 -8.44 0.59
N MET A 32 3.89 -9.04 1.75
CA MET A 32 5.01 -8.88 2.67
C MET A 32 5.80 -10.18 2.74
N LEU A 33 7.10 -10.09 2.51
CA LEU A 33 8.03 -11.23 2.53
C LEU A 33 9.00 -11.07 3.69
N TYR A 34 8.97 -11.99 4.64
CA TYR A 34 9.95 -12.06 5.72
C TYR A 34 10.95 -13.20 5.45
N ARG A 35 12.10 -13.15 6.07
CA ARG A 35 13.14 -14.19 5.93
C ARG A 35 12.73 -15.45 6.70
N GLY A 36 12.65 -16.58 6.02
CA GLY A 36 12.34 -17.88 6.60
C GLY A 36 11.16 -18.61 5.98
N PRO A 37 10.69 -19.69 6.62
CA PRO A 37 9.54 -20.48 6.16
C PRO A 37 8.19 -19.83 6.49
N ASP A 38 7.12 -20.21 5.77
CA ASP A 38 5.75 -19.69 5.96
C ASP A 38 5.11 -19.99 7.33
N ASN A 39 5.53 -21.04 8.01
CA ASN A 39 4.87 -21.55 9.22
C ASN A 39 5.36 -20.89 10.51
N TYR A 40 5.63 -19.61 10.43
CA TYR A 40 6.19 -18.89 11.56
C TYR A 40 5.17 -18.50 12.64
N ALA A 41 3.89 -18.35 12.35
CA ALA A 41 2.90 -17.92 13.33
C ALA A 41 2.62 -19.00 14.39
N GLY A 42 3.27 -18.93 15.53
CA GLY A 42 2.99 -19.76 16.70
C GLY A 42 4.08 -20.77 17.06
N ALA A 43 3.72 -21.86 17.73
CA ALA A 43 4.59 -22.83 18.41
C ALA A 43 5.63 -23.57 17.54
N ASN A 44 5.69 -23.31 16.26
CA ASN A 44 6.65 -23.87 15.31
C ASN A 44 7.64 -22.82 14.75
N ALA A 45 7.77 -21.68 15.41
CA ALA A 45 8.76 -20.67 15.06
C ALA A 45 10.15 -21.30 15.08
N VAL A 46 10.81 -21.32 13.92
CA VAL A 46 12.22 -21.71 13.83
C VAL A 46 13.03 -20.49 14.23
N ASP A 47 13.47 -20.50 15.49
CA ASP A 47 14.34 -19.47 16.02
C ASP A 47 15.78 -19.63 15.47
N GLY A 48 16.52 -18.54 15.40
CA GLY A 48 17.94 -18.53 15.04
C GLY A 48 18.24 -17.96 13.66
N ALA A 49 19.26 -18.50 12.98
CA ALA A 49 19.78 -17.97 11.71
C ALA A 49 18.74 -17.93 10.56
N ASP A 50 17.68 -18.69 10.66
CA ASP A 50 16.70 -18.92 9.60
C ASP A 50 15.49 -18.02 9.70
N TYR A 51 15.24 -17.43 10.87
CA TYR A 51 14.13 -16.50 11.12
C TYR A 51 14.56 -15.46 12.17
N VAL A 52 13.92 -14.30 12.16
CA VAL A 52 14.07 -13.28 13.21
C VAL A 52 12.71 -13.01 13.82
N GLU A 53 12.61 -13.21 15.14
CA GLU A 53 11.39 -12.98 15.91
C GLU A 53 10.83 -11.57 15.67
N GLY A 54 9.50 -11.45 15.59
CA GLY A 54 8.79 -10.21 15.31
C GLY A 54 8.71 -9.83 13.83
N SER A 55 9.39 -10.53 12.92
CA SER A 55 9.35 -10.19 11.48
C SER A 55 7.96 -10.39 10.87
N TYR A 56 7.28 -11.48 11.24
CA TYR A 56 5.92 -11.75 10.78
C TYR A 56 4.93 -10.71 11.31
N GLU A 57 4.99 -10.38 12.59
CA GLU A 57 4.10 -9.42 13.24
C GLU A 57 4.26 -8.01 12.65
N LYS A 58 5.51 -7.59 12.39
CA LYS A 58 5.81 -6.32 11.72
C LYS A 58 5.24 -6.28 10.31
N ALA A 59 5.43 -7.34 9.54
CA ALA A 59 4.87 -7.51 8.21
C ALA A 59 3.33 -7.48 8.25
N LYS A 60 2.72 -8.15 9.24
CA LYS A 60 1.27 -8.21 9.43
C LYS A 60 0.66 -6.84 9.65
N PHE A 61 1.17 -6.07 10.61
CA PHE A 61 0.63 -4.74 10.89
C PHE A 61 0.73 -3.80 9.70
N CYS A 62 1.85 -3.81 8.96
CA CYS A 62 1.99 -3.01 7.75
C CYS A 62 1.06 -3.49 6.62
N ASN A 63 0.88 -4.80 6.45
CA ASN A 63 -0.05 -5.35 5.45
C ASN A 63 -1.51 -4.98 5.76
N GLU A 64 -1.90 -5.00 7.03
CA GLU A 64 -3.23 -4.60 7.50
C GLU A 64 -3.52 -3.13 7.17
N GLU A 65 -2.58 -2.22 7.44
CA GLU A 65 -2.74 -0.80 7.13
C GLU A 65 -2.84 -0.57 5.61
N LYS A 66 -1.96 -1.20 4.82
CA LYS A 66 -2.01 -1.10 3.35
C LYS A 66 -3.34 -1.60 2.77
N LEU A 67 -3.88 -2.69 3.30
CA LEU A 67 -5.19 -3.21 2.87
C LEU A 67 -6.36 -2.28 3.21
N LYS A 68 -6.28 -1.47 4.26
CA LYS A 68 -7.32 -0.47 4.57
C LYS A 68 -7.44 0.56 3.45
N ILE A 69 -6.32 1.05 2.93
CA ILE A 69 -6.28 2.00 1.81
C ILE A 69 -6.88 1.37 0.55
N MET A 70 -6.52 0.14 0.23
CA MET A 70 -7.10 -0.58 -0.91
C MET A 70 -8.61 -0.77 -0.74
N LYS A 71 -9.08 -1.15 0.46
CA LYS A 71 -10.52 -1.30 0.76
C LYS A 71 -11.27 0.02 0.72
N ALA A 72 -10.62 1.15 0.96
CA ALA A 72 -11.22 2.48 0.81
C ALA A 72 -11.50 2.86 -0.65
N GLY A 73 -11.15 2.01 -1.62
CA GLY A 73 -11.52 2.16 -3.02
C GLY A 73 -10.56 2.98 -3.87
N ILE A 74 -9.41 3.38 -3.32
CA ILE A 74 -8.37 4.08 -4.08
C ILE A 74 -7.66 3.13 -5.03
N ASP A 75 -7.46 1.91 -4.59
CA ASP A 75 -6.82 0.87 -5.37
C ASP A 75 -7.69 -0.38 -5.45
N VAL A 76 -7.56 -1.12 -6.54
CA VAL A 76 -8.33 -2.34 -6.74
C VAL A 76 -7.47 -3.53 -6.38
N ALA A 77 -7.73 -4.09 -5.20
CA ALA A 77 -7.07 -5.30 -4.78
C ALA A 77 -7.70 -6.54 -5.43
N SER A 78 -6.87 -7.39 -6.04
CA SER A 78 -7.28 -8.73 -6.50
C SER A 78 -7.39 -9.74 -5.35
N SER A 79 -6.85 -9.41 -4.18
CA SER A 79 -7.00 -10.15 -2.92
C SER A 79 -7.11 -9.18 -1.75
N THR A 80 -8.10 -9.40 -0.89
CA THR A 80 -8.28 -8.66 0.37
C THR A 80 -7.80 -9.44 1.58
N ASN A 81 -7.19 -10.60 1.37
CA ASN A 81 -6.57 -11.38 2.42
C ASN A 81 -5.19 -10.80 2.78
N LEU A 82 -4.76 -11.06 3.99
CA LEU A 82 -3.37 -10.81 4.38
C LEU A 82 -2.45 -11.71 3.55
N ASN A 83 -1.50 -11.11 2.84
CA ASN A 83 -0.51 -11.82 2.04
C ASN A 83 0.86 -11.63 2.68
N ILE A 84 1.19 -12.49 3.62
CA ILE A 84 2.45 -12.50 4.36
C ILE A 84 3.06 -13.87 4.17
N ARG A 85 4.27 -13.93 3.59
CA ARG A 85 4.91 -15.18 3.21
C ARG A 85 6.36 -15.22 3.68
N GLY A 86 6.80 -16.40 4.03
CA GLY A 86 8.22 -16.68 4.16
C GLY A 86 8.90 -16.72 2.79
N ASP A 87 10.05 -16.07 2.64
CA ASP A 87 10.75 -15.98 1.37
C ASP A 87 11.22 -17.38 0.86
N TRP A 88 11.44 -18.33 1.75
CA TRP A 88 11.79 -19.70 1.38
C TRP A 88 10.69 -20.41 0.62
N ASN A 89 9.48 -20.36 1.16
CA ASN A 89 8.32 -21.03 0.54
C ASN A 89 7.84 -20.28 -0.69
N PHE A 90 7.92 -18.95 -0.65
CA PHE A 90 7.49 -18.12 -1.78
C PHE A 90 8.34 -18.37 -3.04
N TYR A 91 9.67 -18.45 -2.88
CA TYR A 91 10.60 -18.64 -3.99
C TYR A 91 11.03 -20.12 -4.19
N GLY A 92 10.71 -21.01 -3.25
CA GLY A 92 11.05 -22.43 -3.32
C GLY A 92 12.56 -22.73 -3.16
N SER A 93 13.37 -21.73 -2.76
CA SER A 93 14.80 -21.89 -2.59
C SER A 93 15.35 -20.86 -1.62
N HIS A 94 16.54 -21.14 -1.05
CA HIS A 94 17.28 -20.22 -0.19
C HIS A 94 18.78 -20.48 -0.27
N SER A 95 19.57 -19.53 0.16
CA SER A 95 21.02 -19.64 0.23
C SER A 95 21.57 -18.87 1.43
N SER A 96 22.75 -19.20 1.88
CA SER A 96 23.40 -18.60 3.04
C SER A 96 24.23 -17.37 2.65
N ARG A 97 24.32 -16.42 3.60
CA ARG A 97 25.29 -15.31 3.59
C ARG A 97 25.96 -15.24 4.95
N THR A 98 27.28 -15.29 4.96
CA THR A 98 28.09 -15.07 6.16
C THR A 98 28.59 -13.63 6.19
N HIS A 99 28.38 -12.94 7.31
CA HIS A 99 28.85 -11.58 7.56
C HIS A 99 30.25 -11.55 8.17
N ALA A 100 30.90 -10.39 8.17
CA ALA A 100 32.25 -10.21 8.73
C ALA A 100 32.34 -10.54 10.24
N ASN A 101 31.20 -10.44 10.96
CA ASN A 101 31.08 -10.83 12.37
C ASN A 101 30.97 -12.37 12.58
N GLY A 102 31.08 -13.17 11.52
CA GLY A 102 30.96 -14.63 11.55
C GLY A 102 29.52 -15.17 11.58
N LYS A 103 28.50 -14.34 11.71
CA LYS A 103 27.10 -14.80 11.66
C LYS A 103 26.68 -15.16 10.25
N THR A 104 25.93 -16.23 10.13
CA THR A 104 25.41 -16.75 8.85
C THR A 104 23.89 -16.74 8.88
N TYR A 105 23.28 -16.15 7.84
CA TYR A 105 21.84 -16.09 7.67
C TYR A 105 21.43 -16.78 6.39
N GLN A 106 20.35 -17.56 6.44
CA GLN A 106 19.75 -18.22 5.29
C GLN A 106 18.51 -17.44 4.84
N GLY A 107 18.24 -17.44 3.54
CA GLY A 107 17.06 -16.82 2.94
C GLY A 107 17.17 -16.77 1.42
N TYR A 108 16.10 -16.46 0.74
CA TYR A 108 16.12 -16.17 -0.69
C TYR A 108 16.53 -14.71 -0.93
N LEU A 109 15.79 -13.79 -0.31
CA LEU A 109 15.99 -12.35 -0.50
C LEU A 109 17.31 -11.88 0.15
N GLY A 110 18.24 -11.49 -0.68
CA GLY A 110 19.58 -11.06 -0.23
C GLY A 110 19.54 -9.91 0.77
N VAL A 111 18.57 -9.00 0.62
CA VAL A 111 18.41 -7.82 1.48
C VAL A 111 17.95 -8.17 2.89
N LEU A 112 17.32 -9.32 3.09
CA LEU A 112 16.83 -9.80 4.39
C LEU A 112 17.82 -10.72 5.12
N LYS A 113 19.02 -10.99 4.56
CA LYS A 113 20.03 -11.87 5.18
C LYS A 113 20.85 -11.10 6.22
N HIS A 114 20.22 -10.76 7.34
CA HIS A 114 20.77 -10.07 8.50
C HIS A 114 19.97 -10.41 9.76
N GLY A 115 20.45 -10.00 10.93
CA GLY A 115 19.85 -10.30 12.23
C GLY A 115 18.72 -9.34 12.66
N ALA A 116 18.50 -8.25 11.94
CA ALA A 116 17.40 -7.34 12.26
C ALA A 116 16.04 -7.93 11.89
N SER A 117 15.05 -7.71 12.75
CA SER A 117 13.66 -8.08 12.51
C SER A 117 13.03 -7.17 11.47
N GLY A 118 12.40 -7.74 10.45
CA GLY A 118 11.77 -6.97 9.39
C GLY A 118 11.34 -7.79 8.18
N PHE A 119 10.99 -7.08 7.11
CA PHE A 119 10.43 -7.68 5.91
C PHE A 119 10.74 -6.85 4.65
N LEU A 120 10.50 -7.46 3.50
CA LEU A 120 10.41 -6.77 2.21
C LEU A 120 8.93 -6.59 1.87
N SER A 121 8.54 -5.37 1.58
CA SER A 121 7.19 -5.02 1.13
C SER A 121 7.13 -4.93 -0.39
N GLU A 122 6.17 -5.60 -0.96
CA GLU A 122 5.69 -5.44 -2.34
C GLU A 122 4.33 -4.75 -2.27
N GLY A 123 4.35 -3.40 -2.15
CA GLY A 123 3.16 -2.61 -1.81
C GLY A 123 2.03 -2.68 -2.83
N TYR A 124 2.36 -2.85 -4.12
CA TYR A 124 1.43 -2.99 -5.24
C TYR A 124 2.13 -3.69 -6.41
N PHE A 125 1.37 -4.04 -7.46
CA PHE A 125 1.95 -4.62 -8.68
C PHE A 125 2.09 -3.55 -9.77
N HIS A 126 3.33 -3.17 -10.10
CA HIS A 126 3.60 -2.19 -11.17
C HIS A 126 3.24 -2.70 -12.57
N THR A 127 3.02 -4.01 -12.74
CA THR A 127 2.48 -4.60 -13.98
C THR A 127 0.96 -4.43 -14.08
N TYR A 128 0.26 -4.11 -12.98
CA TYR A 128 -1.13 -3.69 -12.99
C TYR A 128 -1.21 -2.21 -13.34
N GLN A 129 -1.61 -1.89 -14.55
CA GLN A 129 -1.55 -0.53 -15.11
C GLN A 129 -2.20 0.55 -14.24
N PRO A 130 -3.43 0.36 -13.70
CA PRO A 130 -4.03 1.36 -12.84
C PRO A 130 -3.22 1.66 -11.57
N ALA A 131 -2.66 0.65 -10.91
CA ALA A 131 -1.82 0.85 -9.73
C ALA A 131 -0.53 1.60 -10.08
N ARG A 132 0.10 1.26 -11.22
CA ARG A 132 1.28 1.99 -11.69
C ARG A 132 0.98 3.47 -11.95
N HIS A 133 -0.16 3.81 -12.53
CA HIS A 133 -0.56 5.20 -12.75
C HIS A 133 -0.85 5.93 -11.44
N ARG A 134 -1.41 5.27 -10.43
CA ARG A 134 -1.55 5.84 -9.07
C ARG A 134 -0.18 6.10 -8.42
N ALA A 135 0.77 5.20 -8.59
CA ALA A 135 2.12 5.35 -8.04
C ALA A 135 2.95 6.49 -8.68
N LEU A 136 2.47 7.13 -9.75
CA LEU A 136 3.03 8.38 -10.25
C LEU A 136 2.56 9.62 -9.47
N ASN A 137 1.59 9.47 -8.58
CA ASN A 137 1.09 10.53 -7.72
C ASN A 137 1.88 10.56 -6.41
N TYR A 138 2.39 11.75 -6.06
CA TYR A 138 3.24 11.94 -4.88
C TYR A 138 2.49 11.63 -3.57
N GLU A 139 1.26 12.11 -3.43
CA GLU A 139 0.45 11.89 -2.23
C GLU A 139 0.09 10.43 -2.05
N TYR A 140 -0.10 9.68 -3.15
CA TYR A 140 -0.31 8.23 -3.07
C TYR A 140 0.93 7.52 -2.51
N CYS A 141 2.13 7.90 -2.95
CA CYS A 141 3.38 7.37 -2.39
C CYS A 141 3.56 7.78 -0.93
N HIS A 142 3.19 9.01 -0.57
CA HIS A 142 3.21 9.47 0.81
C HIS A 142 2.26 8.67 1.72
N MET A 143 1.07 8.33 1.23
CA MET A 143 0.14 7.45 1.94
C MET A 143 0.72 6.05 2.17
N GLU A 144 1.46 5.51 1.21
CA GLU A 144 2.16 4.23 1.43
C GLU A 144 3.18 4.33 2.57
N GLY A 145 3.92 5.44 2.65
CA GLY A 145 4.80 5.74 3.78
C GLY A 145 4.05 5.83 5.12
N LEU A 146 2.86 6.43 5.11
CA LEU A 146 1.98 6.51 6.28
C LEU A 146 1.47 5.12 6.73
N ASP A 147 1.21 4.21 5.80
CA ASP A 147 0.83 2.83 6.14
C ASP A 147 1.97 2.11 6.90
N TYR A 148 3.22 2.28 6.44
CA TYR A 148 4.37 1.72 7.18
C TYR A 148 4.52 2.37 8.55
N TYR A 149 4.40 3.68 8.65
CA TYR A 149 4.42 4.40 9.93
C TYR A 149 3.36 3.85 10.89
N ARG A 150 2.12 3.72 10.45
CA ARG A 150 1.02 3.16 11.25
C ARG A 150 1.26 1.70 11.65
N GLY A 151 1.81 0.91 10.75
CA GLY A 151 2.23 -0.47 11.04
C GLY A 151 3.30 -0.53 12.13
N ILE A 152 4.27 0.39 12.13
CA ILE A 152 5.29 0.52 13.17
C ILE A 152 4.66 0.93 14.50
N VAL A 153 3.81 1.96 14.50
CA VAL A 153 3.09 2.44 15.70
C VAL A 153 2.26 1.32 16.31
N ASN A 154 1.52 0.56 15.48
CA ASN A 154 0.75 -0.59 15.94
C ASN A 154 1.61 -1.69 16.55
N TYR A 155 2.77 -1.99 15.94
CA TYR A 155 3.69 -3.01 16.45
C TYR A 155 4.22 -2.68 17.84
N TYR A 156 4.60 -1.42 18.07
CA TYR A 156 5.12 -0.97 19.36
C TYR A 156 4.05 -0.58 20.38
N GLY A 157 2.77 -0.61 19.99
CA GLY A 157 1.66 -0.20 20.84
C GLY A 157 1.69 1.28 21.24
N ALA A 158 2.28 2.12 20.39
CA ALA A 158 2.34 3.56 20.63
C ALA A 158 1.00 4.25 20.29
N ASP A 159 0.83 5.48 20.76
CA ASP A 159 -0.37 6.27 20.49
C ASP A 159 -0.50 6.57 18.99
N LYS A 160 -1.71 6.38 18.48
CA LYS A 160 -2.05 6.65 17.09
C LYS A 160 -2.36 8.11 16.86
N GLU A 161 -2.14 8.56 15.63
CA GLU A 161 -2.64 9.84 15.17
C GLU A 161 -4.17 9.90 15.30
N THR A 162 -4.68 11.08 15.66
CA THR A 162 -6.10 11.36 15.73
C THR A 162 -6.68 11.96 14.46
N VAL A 163 -5.84 12.17 13.45
CA VAL A 163 -6.23 12.73 12.16
C VAL A 163 -6.51 11.64 11.14
N GLY A 164 -7.44 11.92 10.24
CA GLY A 164 -7.85 11.04 9.17
C GLY A 164 -7.50 11.54 7.77
N TYR A 165 -7.94 10.80 6.78
CA TYR A 165 -7.85 11.18 5.37
C TYR A 165 -9.13 10.79 4.64
N ILE A 166 -9.45 11.56 3.59
CA ILE A 166 -10.49 11.25 2.62
C ILE A 166 -9.83 11.10 1.26
N VAL A 167 -10.04 9.95 0.63
CA VAL A 167 -9.41 9.58 -0.63
C VAL A 167 -10.42 9.01 -1.60
N GLY A 168 -10.17 9.20 -2.88
CA GLY A 168 -11.03 8.65 -3.91
C GLY A 168 -10.49 8.85 -5.32
N THR A 169 -11.33 8.53 -6.30
CA THR A 169 -10.99 8.72 -7.71
C THR A 169 -12.15 9.38 -8.46
N VAL A 170 -11.82 10.32 -9.33
CA VAL A 170 -12.78 10.92 -10.26
C VAL A 170 -12.70 10.18 -11.58
N LYS A 171 -13.82 9.58 -12.00
CA LYS A 171 -13.91 8.71 -13.18
C LYS A 171 -15.12 9.06 -14.03
N ASP A 172 -14.97 8.92 -15.36
CA ASP A 172 -16.07 8.99 -16.30
C ASP A 172 -16.82 7.65 -16.36
N GLN A 173 -17.92 7.54 -15.64
CA GLN A 173 -18.74 6.32 -15.56
C GLN A 173 -19.45 5.93 -16.87
N TYR A 174 -19.39 6.76 -17.91
CA TYR A 174 -20.01 6.47 -19.22
C TYR A 174 -18.99 5.93 -20.22
N ASN A 175 -17.70 6.15 -19.98
CA ASN A 175 -16.62 5.70 -20.85
C ASN A 175 -15.72 4.66 -20.17
N LYS A 176 -15.71 3.47 -20.76
CA LYS A 176 -14.79 2.41 -20.32
C LYS A 176 -13.42 2.58 -20.96
N MET A 177 -12.43 2.14 -20.23
CA MET A 177 -11.08 2.01 -20.75
C MET A 177 -11.08 1.09 -21.97
N SER A 178 -10.67 1.64 -23.11
CA SER A 178 -10.62 0.92 -24.39
C SER A 178 -9.19 0.65 -24.87
N ASN A 179 -8.17 1.17 -24.19
CA ASN A 179 -6.78 0.95 -24.55
C ASN A 179 -6.38 -0.50 -24.27
N LYS A 180 -5.97 -1.24 -25.31
CA LYS A 180 -5.57 -2.64 -25.22
C LYS A 180 -4.34 -2.86 -24.33
N LEU A 181 -3.51 -1.84 -24.16
CA LEU A 181 -2.32 -1.90 -23.29
C LEU A 181 -2.63 -1.60 -21.82
N PHE A 182 -3.88 -1.21 -21.53
CA PHE A 182 -4.31 -0.86 -20.17
C PHE A 182 -5.18 -1.97 -19.61
N THR A 183 -4.56 -2.96 -19.00
CA THR A 183 -5.25 -4.07 -18.35
C THR A 183 -5.81 -3.62 -17.00
N TYR A 184 -7.07 -3.96 -16.74
CA TYR A 184 -7.76 -3.66 -15.47
C TYR A 184 -8.64 -4.82 -15.03
N THR A 185 -8.97 -4.86 -13.75
CA THR A 185 -9.89 -5.86 -13.19
C THR A 185 -11.31 -5.60 -13.67
N PRO A 186 -11.96 -6.55 -14.36
CA PRO A 186 -13.34 -6.39 -14.84
C PRO A 186 -14.31 -6.08 -13.71
N LYS A 187 -15.29 -5.21 -13.97
CA LYS A 187 -16.31 -4.76 -13.02
C LYS A 187 -15.77 -3.98 -11.80
N SER A 188 -14.50 -3.62 -11.81
CA SER A 188 -13.93 -2.72 -10.83
C SER A 188 -14.05 -1.26 -11.24
N ASN A 189 -13.74 -0.34 -10.32
CA ASN A 189 -13.70 1.09 -10.61
C ASN A 189 -12.62 1.44 -11.66
N ASP A 190 -11.59 0.61 -11.81
CA ASP A 190 -10.52 0.80 -12.78
C ASP A 190 -10.93 0.56 -14.23
N GLN A 191 -12.15 0.03 -14.46
CA GLN A 191 -12.70 -0.07 -15.83
C GLN A 191 -13.07 1.29 -16.44
N TRP A 192 -13.18 2.35 -15.63
CA TRP A 192 -13.63 3.66 -16.07
C TRP A 192 -12.49 4.63 -16.37
N VAL A 193 -12.66 5.46 -17.37
CA VAL A 193 -11.65 6.45 -17.78
C VAL A 193 -11.44 7.47 -16.65
N PRO A 194 -10.18 7.70 -16.19
CA PRO A 194 -9.88 8.73 -15.20
C PRO A 194 -10.12 10.14 -15.76
N CYS A 195 -10.67 11.03 -14.93
CA CYS A 195 -10.83 12.44 -15.27
C CYS A 195 -9.59 13.22 -14.84
N ASN A 196 -8.64 13.39 -15.78
CA ASN A 196 -7.46 14.24 -15.56
C ASN A 196 -7.88 15.70 -15.42
N GLY A 197 -7.23 16.44 -14.54
CA GLY A 197 -7.49 17.86 -14.31
C GLY A 197 -8.82 18.14 -13.62
N ALA A 198 -9.52 17.12 -13.11
CA ALA A 198 -10.71 17.34 -12.30
C ALA A 198 -10.38 18.12 -11.03
N GLU A 199 -11.26 18.99 -10.61
CA GLU A 199 -11.21 19.69 -9.35
C GLU A 199 -12.13 19.01 -8.34
N VAL A 200 -11.62 18.73 -7.14
CA VAL A 200 -12.39 18.17 -6.02
C VAL A 200 -12.35 19.14 -4.85
N ILE A 201 -13.52 19.51 -4.36
CA ILE A 201 -13.66 20.42 -3.22
C ILE A 201 -14.14 19.64 -2.02
N LEU A 202 -13.39 19.73 -0.92
CA LEU A 202 -13.82 19.20 0.37
C LEU A 202 -14.50 20.31 1.16
N LYS A 203 -15.68 20.02 1.66
CA LYS A 203 -16.44 20.92 2.54
C LYS A 203 -16.65 20.28 3.90
N LYS A 204 -16.66 21.11 4.95
CA LYS A 204 -17.05 20.75 6.31
C LYS A 204 -18.18 21.68 6.77
N GLY A 205 -19.32 21.12 7.17
CA GLY A 205 -20.50 21.91 7.52
C GLY A 205 -21.00 22.79 6.35
N GLY A 206 -20.78 22.37 5.10
CA GLY A 206 -21.14 23.12 3.88
C GLY A 206 -20.13 24.22 3.46
N VAL A 207 -19.07 24.46 4.22
CA VAL A 207 -18.02 25.44 3.92
C VAL A 207 -16.80 24.72 3.32
N GLU A 208 -16.23 25.28 2.23
CA GLU A 208 -14.99 24.77 1.64
C GLU A 208 -13.85 24.84 2.65
N VAL A 209 -13.19 23.70 2.87
CA VAL A 209 -12.02 23.60 3.76
C VAL A 209 -10.75 23.17 3.03
N ALA A 210 -10.87 22.51 1.90
CA ALA A 210 -9.74 22.14 1.05
C ALA A 210 -10.16 21.93 -0.40
N ARG A 211 -9.18 21.99 -1.30
CA ARG A 211 -9.35 21.78 -2.75
C ARG A 211 -8.21 20.93 -3.28
N TYR A 212 -8.51 20.01 -4.18
CA TYR A 212 -7.55 19.14 -4.82
C TYR A 212 -7.71 19.18 -6.33
N ASN A 213 -6.61 19.36 -7.05
CA ASN A 213 -6.59 19.27 -8.51
C ASN A 213 -6.00 17.91 -8.90
N VAL A 214 -6.82 17.06 -9.50
CA VAL A 214 -6.41 15.76 -10.00
C VAL A 214 -5.31 15.94 -11.04
N ASP A 215 -4.21 15.21 -10.90
CA ASP A 215 -3.09 15.29 -11.81
C ASP A 215 -3.40 14.72 -13.21
N ASN A 216 -2.46 14.85 -14.15
CA ASN A 216 -2.57 14.36 -15.51
C ASN A 216 -1.95 12.96 -15.70
N ASN A 217 -1.74 12.22 -14.62
CA ASN A 217 -1.09 10.91 -14.66
C ASN A 217 -2.07 9.75 -14.92
N TYR A 218 -3.30 10.06 -15.34
CA TYR A 218 -4.29 9.09 -15.75
C TYR A 218 -4.70 8.11 -14.64
N ASN A 219 -4.85 8.62 -13.43
CA ASN A 219 -5.28 7.88 -12.25
C ASN A 219 -6.62 8.36 -11.68
N GLY A 220 -6.96 9.63 -11.89
CA GLY A 220 -8.17 10.29 -11.36
C GLY A 220 -8.14 10.51 -9.84
N LEU A 221 -7.00 10.31 -9.19
CA LEU A 221 -6.84 10.26 -7.74
C LEU A 221 -6.99 11.65 -7.11
N PHE A 222 -7.66 11.70 -5.94
CA PHE A 222 -7.60 12.83 -5.03
C PHE A 222 -7.40 12.33 -3.58
N ILE A 223 -6.72 13.14 -2.78
CA ILE A 223 -6.38 12.81 -1.39
C ILE A 223 -6.45 14.08 -0.54
N PHE A 224 -7.25 14.07 0.53
CA PHE A 224 -7.22 15.06 1.59
C PHE A 224 -6.69 14.39 2.85
N GLN A 225 -5.65 14.96 3.44
CA GLN A 225 -4.93 14.42 4.59
C GLN A 225 -5.07 15.33 5.81
N ASN A 226 -4.70 14.82 6.98
CA ASN A 226 -4.68 15.58 8.25
C ASN A 226 -6.05 16.17 8.62
N LEU A 227 -7.11 15.42 8.36
CA LEU A 227 -8.47 15.85 8.66
C LEU A 227 -8.82 15.53 10.10
N GLU A 228 -9.41 16.53 10.78
CA GLU A 228 -10.01 16.30 12.10
C GLU A 228 -11.21 15.35 11.96
N PRO A 229 -11.44 14.45 12.93
CA PRO A 229 -12.63 13.61 12.95
C PRO A 229 -13.93 14.41 12.83
N GLY A 230 -14.88 13.88 12.06
CA GLY A 230 -16.18 14.51 11.88
C GLY A 230 -17.07 13.74 10.92
N ASP A 231 -18.35 14.00 10.95
CA ASP A 231 -19.39 13.38 10.12
C ASP A 231 -20.05 14.36 9.15
N ASP A 232 -19.58 15.61 9.14
CA ASP A 232 -20.14 16.72 8.36
C ASP A 232 -19.33 17.06 7.09
N TYR A 233 -18.43 16.16 6.67
CA TYR A 233 -17.69 16.31 5.43
C TYR A 233 -18.54 15.97 4.20
N SER A 234 -18.36 16.75 3.14
CA SER A 234 -18.94 16.47 1.81
C SER A 234 -17.93 16.80 0.71
N LEU A 235 -18.12 16.15 -0.45
CA LEU A 235 -17.27 16.34 -1.64
C LEU A 235 -18.11 16.91 -2.79
N GLU A 236 -17.50 17.82 -3.52
CA GLU A 236 -17.95 18.24 -4.84
C GLU A 236 -16.85 17.99 -5.85
N ALA A 237 -17.18 17.51 -7.03
CA ALA A 237 -16.20 17.29 -8.09
C ALA A 237 -16.69 17.91 -9.40
N SER A 238 -15.78 18.54 -10.12
CA SER A 238 -16.01 19.09 -11.45
C SER A 238 -14.86 18.71 -12.38
N CYS A 239 -15.16 18.55 -13.66
CA CYS A 239 -14.16 18.31 -14.70
C CYS A 239 -14.65 18.93 -16.01
N ASP A 240 -13.76 19.53 -16.79
CA ASP A 240 -14.11 20.15 -18.07
C ASP A 240 -14.74 19.13 -19.01
N GLY A 241 -15.87 19.51 -19.62
CA GLY A 241 -16.62 18.63 -20.52
C GLY A 241 -17.59 17.67 -19.84
N PHE A 242 -17.70 17.71 -18.50
CA PHE A 242 -18.62 16.91 -17.72
C PHE A 242 -19.63 17.79 -16.98
N HIS A 243 -20.83 17.27 -16.75
CA HIS A 243 -21.74 17.90 -15.81
C HIS A 243 -21.22 17.72 -14.38
N PRO A 244 -21.19 18.78 -13.55
CA PRO A 244 -20.85 18.63 -12.14
C PRO A 244 -21.77 17.59 -11.49
N LEU A 245 -21.23 16.78 -10.60
CA LEU A 245 -22.05 15.94 -9.72
C LEU A 245 -22.89 16.88 -8.86
N ALA A 246 -24.19 16.93 -9.13
CA ALA A 246 -25.13 17.86 -8.50
C ALA A 246 -25.45 17.48 -7.04
N ASP A 247 -25.16 16.25 -6.65
CA ASP A 247 -25.45 15.74 -5.33
C ASP A 247 -24.18 15.64 -4.51
N GLN A 248 -24.20 16.29 -3.35
CA GLN A 248 -23.13 16.19 -2.37
C GLN A 248 -22.97 14.73 -1.93
N TYR A 249 -21.85 14.13 -2.24
CA TYR A 249 -21.46 12.85 -1.65
C TYR A 249 -21.17 13.07 -0.17
N LYS A 250 -22.05 12.58 0.69
CA LYS A 250 -21.75 12.46 2.12
C LYS A 250 -20.76 11.32 2.28
N VAL A 251 -19.57 11.64 2.72
CA VAL A 251 -18.56 10.64 3.04
C VAL A 251 -18.79 10.19 4.47
N PRO A 252 -19.17 8.93 4.73
CA PRO A 252 -19.19 8.41 6.08
C PRO A 252 -17.75 8.37 6.58
N PHE A 253 -17.46 9.18 7.57
CA PHE A 253 -16.15 9.24 8.20
C PHE A 253 -16.15 8.39 9.46
N SER A 254 -15.34 7.34 9.51
CA SER A 254 -15.02 6.63 10.75
C SER A 254 -13.52 6.69 10.99
N VAL A 255 -13.12 7.26 12.08
CA VAL A 255 -11.75 7.18 12.60
C VAL A 255 -11.49 5.79 13.17
#